data_a33719ec938e302460c3fe56c958eda5
#
_entry.id   a33719ec938e302460c3fe56c958eda5
#
_cell.length_a   1.000
_cell.length_b   1.000
_cell.length_c   1.000
_cell.angle_alpha   90.00
_cell.angle_beta   90.00
_cell.angle_gamma   90.00
#
_symmetry.space_group_name_H-M   'P 1'
#
loop_
_entity.id
_entity.type
_entity.pdbx_description
1 polymer ?
#
loop_
_entity_poly.entity_id
_entity_poly.type
_entity_poly.pdbx_seq_one_letter_code
_entity_poly.pdbx_strand_id
1 'polypeptide(L)'
;MGFPNESFGDLLDTINLATEMSLDWYTVSVLTPLPSTKIYDQMAEIGLIDVEKVDTKEVNYGSMQTGTQKKLEESRKTSLNEILKINSFSKSELLPRDQLSELWFEVDYEINYKKIFTEKDLKRLNKLSVFLKDINKRMTNFSNPISLYFEHVVNNQLGSKHTEKLLEQAKFHVNDSNLWAQRVSHLNLKELV
;
A
#
# COMPACT_ATOMS: atom_id res chain seq x y z
N MET A 1 -3.72 2.12 10.43
CA MET A 1 -4.53 3.27 9.94
C MET A 1 -6.00 2.87 9.80
N GLY A 2 -6.91 3.83 9.75
CA GLY A 2 -8.35 3.57 9.60
C GLY A 2 -9.10 3.48 10.94
N PHE A 3 -8.60 4.09 12.00
CA PHE A 3 -9.36 4.26 13.25
C PHE A 3 -10.56 5.21 13.04
N PRO A 4 -11.65 5.07 13.84
CA PRO A 4 -12.89 5.84 13.63
C PRO A 4 -12.72 7.36 13.58
N ASN A 5 -11.81 7.89 14.38
CA ASN A 5 -11.56 9.32 14.52
C ASN A 5 -10.21 9.74 13.97
N GLU A 6 -9.54 8.89 13.18
CA GLU A 6 -8.24 9.19 12.60
C GLU A 6 -8.38 10.23 11.50
N SER A 7 -7.63 11.31 11.63
CA SER A 7 -7.58 12.41 10.68
C SER A 7 -6.39 12.27 9.71
N PHE A 8 -6.38 13.07 8.66
CA PHE A 8 -5.21 13.19 7.80
C PHE A 8 -3.98 13.74 8.57
N GLY A 9 -4.19 14.56 9.59
CA GLY A 9 -3.12 15.02 10.49
C GLY A 9 -2.44 13.88 11.21
N ASP A 10 -3.23 12.97 11.82
CA ASP A 10 -2.70 11.79 12.53
C ASP A 10 -1.95 10.85 11.56
N LEU A 11 -2.46 10.71 10.34
CA LEU A 11 -1.81 9.89 9.32
C LEU A 11 -0.47 10.50 8.88
N LEU A 12 -0.42 11.82 8.65
CA LEU A 12 0.81 12.54 8.31
C LEU A 12 1.85 12.47 9.43
N ASP A 13 1.44 12.59 10.68
CA ASP A 13 2.33 12.46 11.84
C ASP A 13 2.91 11.03 11.92
N THR A 14 2.09 10.01 11.61
CA THR A 14 2.55 8.62 11.52
C THR A 14 3.60 8.44 10.40
N ILE A 15 3.35 9.01 9.21
CA ILE A 15 4.31 8.97 8.09
C ILE A 15 5.61 9.67 8.46
N ASN A 16 5.54 10.85 9.07
CA ASN A 16 6.70 11.63 9.49
C ASN A 16 7.54 10.84 10.51
N LEU A 17 6.89 10.28 11.54
CA LEU A 17 7.56 9.46 12.54
C LEU A 17 8.24 8.24 11.92
N ALA A 18 7.56 7.52 11.03
CA ALA A 18 8.14 6.38 10.31
C ALA A 18 9.37 6.79 9.48
N THR A 19 9.30 7.95 8.82
CA THR A 19 10.41 8.50 8.03
C THR A 19 11.60 8.86 8.92
N GLU A 20 11.38 9.50 10.08
CA GLU A 20 12.41 9.85 11.05
C GLU A 20 13.08 8.61 11.65
N MET A 21 12.31 7.59 12.01
CA MET A 21 12.83 6.33 12.56
C MET A 21 13.69 5.56 11.57
N SER A 22 13.47 5.75 10.28
CA SER A 22 14.28 5.20 9.16
C SER A 22 14.57 3.69 9.29
N LEU A 23 13.57 2.88 9.65
CA LEU A 23 13.71 1.41 9.68
C LEU A 23 13.85 0.85 8.25
N ASP A 24 14.37 -0.37 8.14
CA ASP A 24 14.55 -1.02 6.83
C ASP A 24 13.20 -1.20 6.11
N TRP A 25 12.15 -1.63 6.85
CA TRP A 25 10.80 -1.81 6.32
C TRP A 25 9.73 -1.65 7.40
N TYR A 26 8.53 -1.21 7.00
CA TYR A 26 7.35 -1.07 7.86
C TYR A 26 6.20 -1.94 7.36
N THR A 27 5.46 -2.53 8.26
CA THR A 27 4.16 -3.13 7.94
C THR A 27 3.06 -2.12 8.20
N VAL A 28 2.35 -1.75 7.14
CA VAL A 28 1.15 -0.90 7.23
C VAL A 28 -0.08 -1.78 7.13
N SER A 29 -1.03 -1.58 8.03
CA SER A 29 -2.30 -2.33 8.01
C SER A 29 -3.48 -1.38 8.17
N VAL A 30 -4.55 -1.65 7.41
CA VAL A 30 -5.85 -1.02 7.64
C VAL A 30 -6.52 -1.74 8.80
N LEU A 31 -7.08 -0.97 9.73
CA LEU A 31 -7.80 -1.52 10.88
C LEU A 31 -8.97 -2.40 10.43
N THR A 32 -8.94 -3.65 10.88
CA THR A 32 -10.07 -4.56 10.78
C THR A 32 -10.63 -4.79 12.18
N PRO A 33 -11.78 -4.19 12.51
CA PRO A 33 -12.35 -4.34 13.82
C PRO A 33 -12.87 -5.76 14.02
N LEU A 34 -12.54 -6.35 15.15
CA LEU A 34 -12.98 -7.69 15.50
C LEU A 34 -14.23 -7.65 16.34
N PRO A 35 -15.23 -8.53 16.09
CA PRO A 35 -16.40 -8.66 16.96
C PRO A 35 -16.01 -8.82 18.44
N SER A 36 -16.80 -8.27 19.34
CA SER A 36 -16.57 -8.27 20.79
C SER A 36 -15.37 -7.40 21.26
N THR A 37 -14.88 -6.50 20.43
CA THR A 37 -13.91 -5.48 20.86
C THR A 37 -14.56 -4.10 20.95
N LYS A 38 -14.08 -3.25 21.88
CA LYS A 38 -14.58 -1.87 22.00
C LYS A 38 -14.54 -1.09 20.70
N ILE A 39 -13.50 -1.29 19.88
CA ILE A 39 -13.36 -0.61 18.61
C ILE A 39 -14.45 -1.07 17.61
N TYR A 40 -14.82 -2.35 17.65
CA TYR A 40 -15.92 -2.87 16.85
C TYR A 40 -17.24 -2.22 17.25
N ASP A 41 -17.54 -2.18 18.56
CA ASP A 41 -18.77 -1.58 19.08
C ASP A 41 -18.85 -0.09 18.72
N GLN A 42 -17.76 0.67 18.91
CA GLN A 42 -17.69 2.08 18.52
C GLN A 42 -17.94 2.28 17.02
N MET A 43 -17.36 1.43 16.18
CA MET A 43 -17.53 1.55 14.72
C MET A 43 -18.94 1.16 14.28
N ALA A 44 -19.59 0.22 14.98
CA ALA A 44 -20.98 -0.15 14.76
C ALA A 44 -21.93 0.98 15.17
N GLU A 45 -21.72 1.58 16.35
CA GLU A 45 -22.52 2.69 16.87
C GLU A 45 -22.54 3.91 15.93
N ILE A 46 -21.41 4.23 15.30
CA ILE A 46 -21.31 5.35 14.36
C ILE A 46 -21.59 4.94 12.90
N GLY A 47 -22.09 3.71 12.68
CA GLY A 47 -22.52 3.24 11.36
C GLY A 47 -21.39 2.92 10.37
N LEU A 48 -20.17 2.73 10.84
CA LEU A 48 -19.02 2.35 10.00
C LEU A 48 -18.94 0.85 9.73
N ILE A 49 -19.69 0.04 10.46
CA ILE A 49 -19.84 -1.40 10.29
C ILE A 49 -21.30 -1.72 10.13
N ASP A 50 -21.64 -2.42 9.07
CA ASP A 50 -22.96 -3.03 8.89
C ASP A 50 -22.97 -4.37 9.61
N VAL A 51 -23.48 -4.37 10.84
CA VAL A 51 -23.49 -5.55 11.74
C VAL A 51 -24.29 -6.71 11.13
N GLU A 52 -25.29 -6.43 10.30
CA GLU A 52 -26.13 -7.46 9.67
C GLU A 52 -25.40 -8.17 8.51
N LYS A 53 -24.41 -7.52 7.91
CA LYS A 53 -23.62 -8.05 6.78
C LYS A 53 -22.29 -8.67 7.17
N VAL A 54 -21.91 -8.59 8.45
CA VAL A 54 -20.66 -9.20 8.91
C VAL A 54 -20.82 -10.73 8.96
N ASP A 55 -20.57 -11.40 7.86
CA ASP A 55 -20.37 -12.84 7.87
C ASP A 55 -19.02 -13.14 8.53
N THR A 56 -19.06 -13.67 9.75
CA THR A 56 -17.90 -14.08 10.55
C THR A 56 -17.02 -15.12 9.84
N LYS A 57 -17.52 -15.78 8.81
CA LYS A 57 -16.76 -16.71 7.97
C LYS A 57 -15.86 -16.01 6.96
N GLU A 58 -16.11 -14.75 6.64
CA GLU A 58 -15.29 -13.96 5.69
C GLU A 58 -14.18 -13.16 6.35
N VAL A 59 -14.12 -13.08 7.68
CA VAL A 59 -12.99 -12.46 8.40
C VAL A 59 -11.78 -13.37 8.33
N ASN A 60 -11.12 -13.36 7.17
CA ASN A 60 -9.95 -14.17 6.91
C ASN A 60 -8.70 -13.42 7.39
N TYR A 61 -8.28 -13.70 8.63
CA TYR A 61 -7.16 -13.05 9.32
C TYR A 61 -5.83 -13.08 8.58
N GLY A 62 -5.68 -13.99 7.60
CA GLY A 62 -4.42 -14.15 6.84
C GLY A 62 -4.38 -13.41 5.51
N SER A 63 -5.50 -12.86 5.02
CA SER A 63 -5.58 -12.33 3.64
C SER A 63 -5.55 -10.80 3.56
N MET A 64 -5.32 -10.07 4.65
CA MET A 64 -5.37 -8.61 4.67
C MET A 64 -4.31 -7.95 3.76
N GLN A 65 -3.22 -8.62 3.47
CA GLN A 65 -2.19 -8.10 2.56
C GLN A 65 -2.43 -8.47 1.08
N THR A 66 -3.23 -9.51 0.79
CA THR A 66 -3.40 -10.01 -0.58
C THR A 66 -4.85 -10.21 -1.01
N GLY A 67 -5.75 -10.67 -0.14
CA GLY A 67 -7.13 -11.03 -0.52
C GLY A 67 -8.11 -9.87 -0.42
N THR A 68 -7.94 -8.98 0.57
CA THR A 68 -8.80 -7.82 0.77
C THR A 68 -8.63 -6.78 -0.33
N GLN A 69 -7.42 -6.63 -0.87
CA GLN A 69 -7.19 -5.76 -2.04
C GLN A 69 -7.99 -6.22 -3.25
N LYS A 70 -8.03 -7.52 -3.54
CA LYS A 70 -8.81 -8.03 -4.68
C LYS A 70 -10.32 -7.81 -4.51
N LYS A 71 -10.88 -8.08 -3.35
CA LYS A 71 -12.31 -7.82 -3.06
C LYS A 71 -12.63 -6.33 -3.06
N LEU A 72 -11.75 -5.49 -2.51
CA LEU A 72 -11.90 -4.04 -2.57
C LEU A 72 -11.73 -3.49 -3.98
N GLU A 73 -10.83 -4.04 -4.78
CA GLU A 73 -10.67 -3.71 -6.21
C GLU A 73 -11.88 -4.16 -7.04
N GLU A 74 -12.47 -5.31 -6.76
CA GLU A 74 -13.68 -5.79 -7.42
C GLU A 74 -14.93 -4.97 -7.03
N SER A 75 -15.05 -4.52 -5.78
CA SER A 75 -16.14 -3.65 -5.33
C SER A 75 -16.03 -2.20 -5.87
N ARG A 76 -14.84 -1.77 -6.27
CA ARG A 76 -14.53 -0.44 -6.80
C ARG A 76 -14.71 -0.26 -8.29
N LYS A 77 -15.28 -1.21 -9.00
CA LYS A 77 -15.53 -1.10 -10.46
C LYS A 77 -16.35 0.13 -10.89
N THR A 78 -16.76 0.98 -9.95
CA THR A 78 -17.68 2.08 -10.24
C THR A 78 -17.13 3.50 -10.09
N SER A 79 -15.97 3.78 -9.48
CA SER A 79 -15.50 5.18 -9.42
C SER A 79 -14.05 5.35 -9.00
N LEU A 80 -13.10 4.98 -9.85
CA LEU A 80 -11.72 5.46 -9.74
C LEU A 80 -11.55 6.76 -10.53
N ASN A 81 -12.35 7.77 -10.26
CA ASN A 81 -12.20 9.04 -10.95
C ASN A 81 -11.15 9.97 -10.32
N GLU A 82 -10.75 9.73 -9.06
CA GLU A 82 -9.71 10.52 -8.41
C GLU A 82 -8.91 9.66 -7.44
N ILE A 83 -7.62 9.47 -7.71
CA ILE A 83 -6.67 8.97 -6.72
C ILE A 83 -6.40 10.12 -5.76
N LEU A 84 -6.62 9.86 -4.48
CA LEU A 84 -6.43 10.85 -3.42
C LEU A 84 -4.95 11.15 -3.23
N LYS A 85 -4.63 12.44 -3.15
CA LYS A 85 -3.33 12.91 -2.69
C LYS A 85 -3.46 13.25 -1.21
N ILE A 86 -2.75 12.56 -0.33
CA ILE A 86 -2.76 12.82 1.13
C ILE A 86 -2.58 14.31 1.43
N ASN A 87 -1.71 14.98 0.67
CA ASN A 87 -1.42 16.42 0.85
C ASN A 87 -2.52 17.39 0.36
N SER A 88 -3.60 16.90 -0.27
CA SER A 88 -4.69 17.76 -0.73
C SER A 88 -5.82 17.93 0.28
N PHE A 89 -5.74 17.26 1.43
CA PHE A 89 -6.74 17.30 2.49
C PHE A 89 -6.32 18.22 3.64
N SER A 90 -7.31 18.79 4.33
CA SER A 90 -7.05 19.45 5.61
C SER A 90 -6.63 18.45 6.67
N LYS A 91 -5.67 18.83 7.54
CA LYS A 91 -5.21 17.96 8.63
C LYS A 91 -6.33 17.54 9.59
N SER A 92 -7.39 18.32 9.71
CA SER A 92 -8.53 18.03 10.57
C SER A 92 -9.60 17.16 9.91
N GLU A 93 -9.50 16.90 8.60
CA GLU A 93 -10.43 16.00 7.93
C GLU A 93 -10.20 14.54 8.34
N LEU A 94 -11.28 13.81 8.55
CA LEU A 94 -11.24 12.38 8.85
C LEU A 94 -10.92 11.57 7.60
N LEU A 95 -10.25 10.44 7.79
CA LEU A 95 -9.92 9.55 6.68
C LEU A 95 -11.19 8.99 6.02
N PRO A 96 -11.35 9.12 4.69
CA PRO A 96 -12.48 8.55 3.96
C PRO A 96 -12.40 7.02 3.96
N ARG A 97 -13.43 6.39 4.50
CA ARG A 97 -13.45 4.93 4.72
C ARG A 97 -13.45 4.11 3.43
N ASP A 98 -14.12 4.58 2.42
CA ASP A 98 -14.20 3.97 1.09
C ASP A 98 -12.88 4.06 0.29
N GLN A 99 -11.94 4.87 0.78
CA GLN A 99 -10.66 5.12 0.11
C GLN A 99 -9.44 4.65 0.92
N LEU A 100 -9.66 3.99 2.06
CA LEU A 100 -8.57 3.54 2.94
C LEU A 100 -7.53 2.64 2.24
N SER A 101 -7.90 1.90 1.20
CA SER A 101 -6.95 1.07 0.48
C SER A 101 -6.04 1.89 -0.45
N GLU A 102 -6.51 3.02 -1.00
CA GLU A 102 -5.66 3.91 -1.78
C GLU A 102 -4.74 4.71 -0.85
N LEU A 103 -5.27 5.19 0.28
CA LEU A 103 -4.45 5.81 1.33
C LEU A 103 -3.40 4.83 1.88
N TRP A 104 -3.77 3.56 2.12
CA TRP A 104 -2.83 2.53 2.53
C TRP A 104 -1.69 2.36 1.51
N PHE A 105 -2.03 2.33 0.23
CA PHE A 105 -1.05 2.19 -0.84
C PHE A 105 -0.10 3.39 -0.89
N GLU A 106 -0.62 4.62 -0.77
CA GLU A 106 0.18 5.83 -0.75
C GLU A 106 1.10 5.89 0.49
N VAL A 107 0.58 5.54 1.67
CA VAL A 107 1.38 5.46 2.91
C VAL A 107 2.49 4.42 2.77
N ASP A 108 2.17 3.22 2.29
CA ASP A 108 3.16 2.15 2.09
C ASP A 108 4.27 2.60 1.13
N TYR A 109 3.91 3.28 0.05
CA TYR A 109 4.87 3.86 -0.88
C TYR A 109 5.76 4.91 -0.20
N GLU A 110 5.19 5.88 0.51
CA GLU A 110 5.93 6.99 1.14
C GLU A 110 6.96 6.49 2.16
N ILE A 111 6.60 5.52 3.01
CA ILE A 111 7.48 5.08 4.11
C ILE A 111 8.42 3.93 3.72
N ASN A 112 8.08 3.12 2.73
CA ASN A 112 8.85 1.94 2.36
C ASN A 112 9.62 2.09 1.05
N TYR A 113 8.98 2.58 0.01
CA TYR A 113 9.56 2.57 -1.33
C TYR A 113 10.30 3.87 -1.68
N LYS A 114 9.74 5.01 -1.39
CA LYS A 114 10.28 6.31 -1.82
C LYS A 114 11.72 6.54 -1.38
N LYS A 115 12.08 6.13 -0.16
CA LYS A 115 13.44 6.24 0.39
C LYS A 115 14.49 5.46 -0.41
N ILE A 116 14.09 4.43 -1.16
CA ILE A 116 15.00 3.58 -1.94
C ILE A 116 15.74 4.38 -3.01
N PHE A 117 15.11 5.41 -3.59
CA PHE A 117 15.77 6.25 -4.59
C PHE A 117 17.01 6.99 -4.07
N THR A 118 17.05 7.28 -2.78
CA THR A 118 18.14 8.03 -2.14
C THR A 118 19.04 7.18 -1.26
N GLU A 119 18.71 5.90 -1.08
CA GLU A 119 19.51 4.98 -0.25
C GLU A 119 20.90 4.75 -0.87
N LYS A 120 21.93 4.82 -0.04
CA LYS A 120 23.34 4.63 -0.43
C LYS A 120 24.06 3.57 0.40
N ASP A 121 23.46 3.12 1.50
CA ASP A 121 24.05 2.08 2.33
C ASP A 121 23.90 0.72 1.65
N LEU A 122 25.04 0.17 1.19
CA LEU A 122 25.09 -1.12 0.51
C LEU A 122 24.53 -2.28 1.35
N LYS A 123 24.65 -2.23 2.68
CA LYS A 123 24.07 -3.28 3.55
C LYS A 123 22.55 -3.21 3.54
N ARG A 124 21.99 -2.00 3.59
CA ARG A 124 20.53 -1.79 3.50
C ARG A 124 20.01 -2.18 2.12
N LEU A 125 20.67 -1.77 1.06
CA LEU A 125 20.31 -2.15 -0.31
C LEU A 125 20.33 -3.67 -0.51
N ASN A 126 21.33 -4.38 0.03
CA ASN A 126 21.37 -5.84 -0.04
C ASN A 126 20.20 -6.50 0.73
N LYS A 127 19.86 -6.00 1.92
CA LYS A 127 18.69 -6.49 2.66
C LYS A 127 17.38 -6.24 1.88
N LEU A 128 17.22 -5.04 1.30
CA LEU A 128 16.06 -4.69 0.51
C LEU A 128 15.94 -5.55 -0.75
N SER A 129 17.05 -5.83 -1.45
CA SER A 129 17.07 -6.73 -2.60
C SER A 129 16.54 -8.13 -2.23
N VAL A 130 17.04 -8.71 -1.14
CA VAL A 130 16.59 -10.03 -0.66
C VAL A 130 15.11 -9.99 -0.28
N PHE A 131 14.68 -8.95 0.43
CA PHE A 131 13.31 -8.79 0.91
C PHE A 131 12.31 -8.61 -0.26
N LEU A 132 12.59 -7.71 -1.20
CA LEU A 132 11.74 -7.47 -2.36
C LEU A 132 11.64 -8.71 -3.25
N LYS A 133 12.76 -9.41 -3.46
CA LYS A 133 12.77 -10.70 -4.17
C LYS A 133 11.89 -11.75 -3.50
N ASP A 134 11.91 -11.83 -2.16
CA ASP A 134 11.07 -12.77 -1.43
C ASP A 134 9.58 -12.40 -1.51
N ILE A 135 9.24 -11.11 -1.39
CA ILE A 135 7.88 -10.61 -1.63
C ILE A 135 7.40 -11.00 -3.02
N ASN A 136 8.16 -10.65 -4.08
CA ASN A 136 7.77 -10.90 -5.46
C ASN A 136 7.63 -12.39 -5.77
N LYS A 137 8.45 -13.23 -5.15
CA LYS A 137 8.35 -14.70 -5.27
C LYS A 137 7.08 -15.26 -4.61
N ARG A 138 6.65 -14.70 -3.47
CA ARG A 138 5.43 -15.14 -2.77
C ARG A 138 4.15 -14.66 -3.42
N MET A 139 4.22 -13.55 -4.13
CA MET A 139 3.08 -12.89 -4.77
C MET A 139 2.81 -13.41 -6.21
N THR A 140 3.09 -14.67 -6.50
CA THR A 140 2.98 -15.28 -7.84
C THR A 140 1.59 -15.12 -8.50
N ASN A 141 0.54 -14.92 -7.70
CA ASN A 141 -0.84 -14.73 -8.20
C ASN A 141 -1.28 -13.25 -8.20
N PHE A 142 -0.49 -12.34 -7.66
CA PHE A 142 -0.80 -10.91 -7.55
C PHE A 142 0.49 -10.12 -7.72
N SER A 143 0.88 -9.90 -8.97
CA SER A 143 2.06 -9.11 -9.24
C SER A 143 1.82 -7.66 -8.83
N ASN A 144 2.54 -7.21 -7.81
CA ASN A 144 2.62 -5.80 -7.46
C ASN A 144 3.70 -5.15 -8.34
N PRO A 145 3.33 -4.35 -9.37
CA PRO A 145 4.31 -3.76 -10.28
C PRO A 145 5.27 -2.81 -9.55
N ILE A 146 4.85 -2.19 -8.46
CA ILE A 146 5.71 -1.31 -7.66
C ILE A 146 6.83 -2.11 -6.99
N SER A 147 6.51 -3.27 -6.40
CA SER A 147 7.50 -4.13 -5.77
C SER A 147 8.53 -4.68 -6.79
N LEU A 148 8.07 -5.06 -8.00
CA LEU A 148 8.96 -5.48 -9.10
C LEU A 148 9.87 -4.34 -9.56
N TYR A 149 9.30 -3.15 -9.72
CA TYR A 149 10.05 -1.96 -10.11
C TYR A 149 11.14 -1.61 -9.08
N PHE A 150 10.81 -1.63 -7.80
CA PHE A 150 11.79 -1.32 -6.76
C PHE A 150 12.83 -2.43 -6.55
N GLU A 151 12.50 -3.69 -6.83
CA GLU A 151 13.53 -4.74 -6.94
C GLU A 151 14.51 -4.44 -8.09
N HIS A 152 14.03 -3.98 -9.24
CA HIS A 152 14.87 -3.52 -10.35
C HIS A 152 15.76 -2.34 -9.90
N VAL A 153 15.19 -1.29 -9.29
CA VAL A 153 15.93 -0.09 -8.84
C VAL A 153 17.04 -0.46 -7.85
N VAL A 154 16.73 -1.26 -6.83
CA VAL A 154 17.70 -1.70 -5.81
C VAL A 154 18.84 -2.51 -6.47
N ASN A 155 18.49 -3.45 -7.33
CA ASN A 155 19.49 -4.29 -8.00
C ASN A 155 20.37 -3.49 -8.97
N ASN A 156 19.85 -2.46 -9.63
CA ASN A 156 20.64 -1.52 -10.43
C ASN A 156 21.62 -0.73 -9.57
N GLN A 157 21.17 -0.22 -8.41
CA GLN A 157 22.04 0.47 -7.46
C GLN A 157 23.18 -0.43 -6.93
N LEU A 158 22.93 -1.73 -6.83
CA LEU A 158 23.93 -2.74 -6.46
C LEU A 158 24.82 -3.18 -7.63
N GLY A 159 24.63 -2.64 -8.83
CA GLY A 159 25.41 -3.00 -10.03
C GLY A 159 25.10 -4.39 -10.59
N SER A 160 23.94 -4.95 -10.25
CA SER A 160 23.51 -6.25 -10.77
C SER A 160 23.20 -6.17 -12.26
N LYS A 161 23.65 -7.19 -13.01
CA LYS A 161 23.30 -7.34 -14.43
C LYS A 161 21.95 -8.04 -14.58
N HIS A 162 21.24 -7.76 -15.68
CA HIS A 162 19.97 -8.44 -16.03
C HIS A 162 18.75 -8.09 -15.15
N THR A 163 18.66 -6.86 -14.73
CA THR A 163 17.50 -6.35 -13.98
C THR A 163 16.35 -5.91 -14.88
N GLU A 164 16.58 -5.75 -16.17
CA GLU A 164 15.61 -5.27 -17.17
C GLU A 164 14.34 -6.12 -17.23
N LYS A 165 14.48 -7.44 -17.02
CA LYS A 165 13.32 -8.34 -16.98
C LYS A 165 12.31 -7.97 -15.89
N LEU A 166 12.78 -7.48 -14.74
CA LEU A 166 11.90 -7.02 -13.66
C LEU A 166 11.13 -5.76 -14.07
N LEU A 167 11.81 -4.83 -14.73
CA LEU A 167 11.21 -3.62 -15.26
C LEU A 167 10.16 -3.95 -16.34
N GLU A 168 10.48 -4.84 -17.28
CA GLU A 168 9.53 -5.30 -18.31
C GLU A 168 8.29 -5.95 -17.70
N GLN A 169 8.47 -6.81 -16.69
CA GLN A 169 7.36 -7.41 -15.96
C GLN A 169 6.50 -6.36 -15.24
N ALA A 170 7.12 -5.39 -14.58
CA ALA A 170 6.40 -4.30 -13.93
C ALA A 170 5.58 -3.50 -14.95
N LYS A 171 6.17 -3.12 -16.08
CA LYS A 171 5.47 -2.43 -17.19
C LYS A 171 4.30 -3.24 -17.73
N PHE A 172 4.48 -4.54 -17.93
CA PHE A 172 3.42 -5.42 -18.39
C PHE A 172 2.21 -5.35 -17.46
N HIS A 173 2.41 -5.46 -16.13
CA HIS A 173 1.32 -5.40 -15.17
C HIS A 173 0.67 -4.01 -15.05
N VAL A 174 1.44 -2.95 -15.24
CA VAL A 174 0.89 -1.58 -15.30
C VAL A 174 -0.03 -1.43 -16.51
N ASN A 175 0.42 -1.89 -17.68
CA ASN A 175 -0.35 -1.77 -18.94
C ASN A 175 -1.59 -2.68 -18.97
N ASP A 176 -1.57 -3.79 -18.24
CA ASP A 176 -2.69 -4.73 -18.14
C ASP A 176 -3.76 -4.27 -17.12
N SER A 177 -3.52 -3.19 -16.37
CA SER A 177 -4.40 -2.74 -15.30
C SER A 177 -4.56 -1.21 -15.27
N ASN A 178 -5.75 -0.72 -15.57
CA ASN A 178 -6.07 0.70 -15.47
C ASN A 178 -5.82 1.25 -14.04
N LEU A 179 -6.08 0.46 -12.99
CA LEU A 179 -5.80 0.83 -11.62
C LEU A 179 -4.30 1.07 -11.40
N TRP A 180 -3.46 0.14 -11.86
CA TRP A 180 -2.01 0.29 -11.72
C TRP A 180 -1.46 1.44 -12.56
N ALA A 181 -1.97 1.66 -13.76
CA ALA A 181 -1.60 2.81 -14.58
C ALA A 181 -1.90 4.13 -13.87
N GLN A 182 -3.05 4.25 -13.20
CA GLN A 182 -3.41 5.44 -12.44
C GLN A 182 -2.50 5.63 -11.20
N ARG A 183 -2.26 4.56 -10.43
CA ARG A 183 -1.34 4.60 -9.26
C ARG A 183 0.07 5.01 -9.65
N VAL A 184 0.60 4.43 -10.70
CA VAL A 184 1.95 4.74 -11.22
C VAL A 184 2.03 6.18 -11.70
N SER A 185 1.02 6.66 -12.42
CA SER A 185 0.92 8.07 -12.85
C SER A 185 0.85 9.01 -11.65
N HIS A 186 0.05 8.69 -10.64
CA HIS A 186 -0.08 9.46 -9.40
C HIS A 186 1.26 9.57 -8.64
N LEU A 187 2.00 8.47 -8.54
CA LEU A 187 3.32 8.44 -7.91
C LEU A 187 4.44 9.05 -8.78
N ASN A 188 4.12 9.47 -10.02
CA ASN A 188 5.06 10.03 -10.98
C ASN A 188 6.24 9.08 -11.30
N LEU A 189 5.98 7.77 -11.34
CA LEU A 189 6.96 6.75 -11.69
C LEU A 189 7.07 6.59 -13.22
N LYS A 190 7.69 7.58 -13.87
CA LYS A 190 7.73 7.72 -15.34
C LYS A 190 8.33 6.53 -16.09
N GLU A 191 9.21 5.78 -15.46
CA GLU A 191 9.85 4.61 -16.08
C GLU A 191 8.88 3.43 -16.26
N LEU A 192 7.73 3.44 -15.55
CA LEU A 192 6.70 2.41 -15.64
C LEU A 192 5.58 2.73 -16.64
N VAL A 193 5.59 3.89 -17.24
CA VAL A 193 4.58 4.35 -18.22
C VAL A 193 5.13 4.20 -19.62
#